data_b6fa173764d5eb8cd7b75a719c1401d5
#
_entry.id   b6fa173764d5eb8cd7b75a719c1401d5
#
_cell.length_a   1.000
_cell.length_b   1.000
_cell.length_c   1.000
_cell.angle_alpha   90.00
_cell.angle_beta   90.00
_cell.angle_gamma   90.00
#
_symmetry.space_group_name_H-M   'P 1'
#
loop_
_entity.id
_entity.type
_entity.pdbx_description
1 polymer ?
#
loop_
_entity_poly.entity_id
_entity_poly.type
_entity_poly.pdbx_seq_one_letter_code
_entity_poly.pdbx_strand_id
1 'polypeptide(L)'
;MNKLSLIQQIQRFFKLESAGGILLLFSAVVAMLLANSPLNQNYNDFLNLPVSIQVGTFSIDKTLIHWINDGFMAVFFVLVGMEVKRELFEGSLSSYQQAVFPAIAAVGGMVIPALVYIFIAQQDPTLADGWAIPMATDIAFALGIMALLSKQVPLPLKIFLLALAIIDDLGAIVVIALFFSHGLSVQALVFAAIAIAVLIALNRFKVTALCAYMLVGTILWASVLKSGVHATLAGVIIGFCIPLKGKNGETPLHDFEHILAPWSSFVILPLFAFANAGVSFDGIDLSMLTSPLLLAISLGLIIGKPLGVFGFSYLSVKLGIAKLPQGINFKQIFAVAILCGIGFTMSMFLASLAFNADAGESINSLSRLGILLGSTVSAIVGYMALKATTKLPS
;
A
#
# COMPACT_ATOMS: atom_id res chain seq x y z
N MET A 1 14.38 -39.09 8.37
CA MET A 1 13.92 -37.70 8.18
C MET A 1 13.85 -37.01 9.52
N ASN A 2 14.86 -36.19 9.88
CA ASN A 2 14.83 -35.44 11.15
C ASN A 2 13.67 -34.45 11.11
N LYS A 3 12.69 -34.60 11.97
CA LYS A 3 11.63 -33.59 12.16
C LYS A 3 12.30 -32.33 12.69
N LEU A 4 12.33 -31.28 11.90
CA LEU A 4 12.75 -29.96 12.34
C LEU A 4 11.97 -29.58 13.61
N SER A 5 12.65 -28.99 14.60
CA SER A 5 11.97 -28.50 15.81
C SER A 5 10.97 -27.39 15.37
N LEU A 6 9.92 -27.17 16.17
CA LEU A 6 8.91 -26.12 15.88
C LEU A 6 9.58 -24.75 15.66
N ILE A 7 10.59 -24.42 16.46
CA ILE A 7 11.37 -23.17 16.32
C ILE A 7 12.08 -23.09 14.97
N GLN A 8 12.70 -24.19 14.50
CA GLN A 8 13.36 -24.21 13.19
C GLN A 8 12.37 -24.11 12.03
N GLN A 9 11.16 -24.65 12.17
CA GLN A 9 10.09 -24.50 11.18
C GLN A 9 9.60 -23.06 11.11
N ILE A 10 9.39 -22.40 12.26
CA ILE A 10 9.02 -20.98 12.37
C ILE A 10 10.12 -20.10 11.77
N GLN A 11 11.38 -20.31 12.12
CA GLN A 11 12.51 -19.54 11.55
C GLN A 11 12.63 -19.72 10.03
N ARG A 12 12.35 -20.94 9.53
CA ARG A 12 12.35 -21.21 8.09
C ARG A 12 11.19 -20.52 7.39
N PHE A 13 10.00 -20.45 8.02
CA PHE A 13 8.85 -19.73 7.51
C PHE A 13 9.17 -18.24 7.32
N PHE A 14 9.71 -17.56 8.33
CA PHE A 14 10.07 -16.14 8.26
C PHE A 14 11.18 -15.81 7.24
N LYS A 15 11.92 -16.80 6.76
CA LYS A 15 12.91 -16.64 5.69
C LYS A 15 12.32 -16.80 4.28
N LEU A 16 11.05 -17.17 4.14
CA LEU A 16 10.40 -17.28 2.83
C LEU A 16 10.03 -15.88 2.32
N GLU A 17 10.31 -15.59 1.07
CA GLU A 17 9.88 -14.35 0.40
C GLU A 17 8.36 -14.13 0.46
N SER A 18 7.58 -15.20 0.55
CA SER A 18 6.11 -15.16 0.61
C SER A 18 5.54 -15.06 2.03
N ALA A 19 6.38 -15.10 3.09
CA ALA A 19 5.90 -15.19 4.47
C ALA A 19 5.05 -13.98 4.89
N GLY A 20 5.45 -12.77 4.51
CA GLY A 20 4.69 -11.54 4.79
C GLY A 20 3.30 -11.58 4.16
N GLY A 21 3.21 -11.96 2.88
CA GLY A 21 1.92 -12.07 2.18
C GLY A 21 1.01 -13.16 2.77
N ILE A 22 1.57 -14.29 3.21
CA ILE A 22 0.80 -15.36 3.86
C ILE A 22 0.27 -14.88 5.22
N LEU A 23 1.09 -14.19 6.02
CA LEU A 23 0.67 -13.68 7.32
C LEU A 23 -0.40 -12.59 7.19
N LEU A 24 -0.25 -11.75 6.19
CA LEU A 24 -1.23 -10.71 5.86
C LEU A 24 -2.59 -11.32 5.48
N LEU A 25 -2.60 -12.32 4.60
CA LEU A 25 -3.81 -13.06 4.24
C LEU A 25 -4.44 -13.76 5.46
N PHE A 26 -3.61 -14.41 6.29
CA PHE A 26 -4.06 -15.07 7.51
C PHE A 26 -4.73 -14.07 8.45
N SER A 27 -4.14 -12.89 8.66
CA SER A 27 -4.72 -11.83 9.50
C SER A 27 -6.08 -11.36 8.98
N ALA A 28 -6.23 -11.21 7.65
CA ALA A 28 -7.50 -10.85 7.04
C ALA A 28 -8.57 -11.93 7.22
N VAL A 29 -8.20 -13.21 7.04
CA VAL A 29 -9.13 -14.33 7.26
C VAL A 29 -9.57 -14.40 8.73
N VAL A 30 -8.66 -14.21 9.67
CA VAL A 30 -8.99 -14.16 11.11
C VAL A 30 -9.95 -13.00 11.40
N ALA A 31 -9.69 -11.81 10.86
CA ALA A 31 -10.58 -10.65 11.00
C ALA A 31 -11.98 -10.93 10.46
N MET A 32 -12.10 -11.53 9.26
CA MET A 32 -13.38 -11.92 8.67
C MET A 32 -14.13 -12.96 9.51
N LEU A 33 -13.42 -13.96 10.05
CA LEU A 33 -14.02 -14.97 10.92
C LEU A 33 -14.54 -14.35 12.23
N LEU A 34 -13.77 -13.45 12.85
CA LEU A 34 -14.19 -12.75 14.07
C LEU A 34 -15.38 -11.84 13.82
N ALA A 35 -15.35 -11.07 12.72
CA ALA A 35 -16.44 -10.17 12.36
C ALA A 35 -17.77 -10.87 12.06
N ASN A 36 -17.73 -12.17 11.70
CA ASN A 36 -18.92 -12.98 11.38
C ASN A 36 -19.16 -14.13 12.36
N SER A 37 -18.65 -14.00 13.58
CA SER A 37 -18.82 -14.95 14.66
C SER A 37 -19.52 -14.30 15.88
N PRO A 38 -19.92 -15.06 16.91
CA PRO A 38 -20.39 -14.49 18.18
C PRO A 38 -19.40 -13.51 18.85
N LEU A 39 -18.14 -13.48 18.41
CA LEU A 39 -17.10 -12.58 18.90
C LEU A 39 -17.09 -11.22 18.18
N ASN A 40 -18.01 -10.95 17.28
CA ASN A 40 -18.06 -9.68 16.52
C ASN A 40 -18.03 -8.45 17.44
N GLN A 41 -18.83 -8.47 18.50
CA GLN A 41 -18.84 -7.36 19.45
C GLN A 41 -17.48 -7.17 20.12
N ASN A 42 -16.84 -8.24 20.59
CA ASN A 42 -15.50 -8.18 21.20
C ASN A 42 -14.45 -7.66 20.22
N TYR A 43 -14.53 -8.05 18.94
CA TYR A 43 -13.65 -7.58 17.88
C TYR A 43 -13.81 -6.08 17.65
N ASN A 44 -15.04 -5.58 17.57
CA ASN A 44 -15.32 -4.16 17.40
C ASN A 44 -14.94 -3.35 18.65
N ASP A 45 -15.23 -3.85 19.85
CA ASP A 45 -14.85 -3.21 21.11
C ASP A 45 -13.33 -3.09 21.22
N PHE A 46 -12.59 -4.13 20.82
CA PHE A 46 -11.13 -4.09 20.79
C PHE A 46 -10.59 -3.01 19.83
N LEU A 47 -11.11 -2.89 18.63
CA LEU A 47 -10.70 -1.87 17.65
C LEU A 47 -11.09 -0.45 18.08
N ASN A 48 -12.19 -0.31 18.81
CA ASN A 48 -12.68 0.96 19.31
C ASN A 48 -12.17 1.33 20.72
N LEU A 49 -11.23 0.56 21.29
CA LEU A 49 -10.59 0.92 22.55
C LEU A 49 -10.03 2.34 22.47
N PRO A 50 -10.40 3.24 23.39
CA PRO A 50 -9.84 4.58 23.43
C PRO A 50 -8.37 4.52 23.89
N VAL A 51 -7.48 5.07 23.07
CA VAL A 51 -6.06 5.20 23.38
C VAL A 51 -5.71 6.68 23.32
N SER A 52 -5.34 7.24 24.48
CA SER A 52 -4.98 8.64 24.58
C SER A 52 -3.54 8.82 25.01
N ILE A 53 -2.84 9.77 24.36
CA ILE A 53 -1.51 10.23 24.77
C ILE A 53 -1.64 11.71 25.10
N GLN A 54 -1.37 12.06 26.36
CA GLN A 54 -1.45 13.43 26.85
C GLN A 54 -0.09 13.90 27.36
N VAL A 55 0.34 15.07 26.87
CA VAL A 55 1.55 15.75 27.34
C VAL A 55 1.20 17.21 27.64
N GLY A 56 0.98 17.53 28.89
CA GLY A 56 0.49 18.86 29.29
C GLY A 56 -0.89 19.15 28.70
N THR A 57 -1.00 20.21 27.92
CA THR A 57 -2.25 20.61 27.22
C THR A 57 -2.42 19.95 25.87
N PHE A 58 -1.39 19.27 25.38
CA PHE A 58 -1.46 18.55 24.10
C PHE A 58 -2.00 17.15 24.34
N SER A 59 -3.12 16.80 23.68
CA SER A 59 -3.68 15.46 23.71
C SER A 59 -3.96 14.92 22.31
N ILE A 60 -3.73 13.63 22.13
CA ILE A 60 -4.17 12.85 20.97
C ILE A 60 -5.09 11.75 21.52
N ASP A 61 -6.39 11.95 21.40
CA ASP A 61 -7.40 11.00 21.84
C ASP A 61 -8.03 10.35 20.60
N LYS A 62 -7.69 9.11 20.36
CA LYS A 62 -8.13 8.33 19.19
C LYS A 62 -8.41 6.89 19.60
N THR A 63 -9.25 6.19 18.85
CA THR A 63 -9.45 4.76 19.03
C THR A 63 -8.27 3.98 18.46
N LEU A 64 -8.11 2.72 18.89
CA LEU A 64 -7.03 1.84 18.44
C LEU A 64 -6.97 1.70 16.91
N ILE A 65 -8.12 1.60 16.24
CA ILE A 65 -8.17 1.53 14.76
C ILE A 65 -7.57 2.78 14.10
N HIS A 66 -7.78 3.97 14.65
CA HIS A 66 -7.16 5.18 14.15
C HIS A 66 -5.64 5.21 14.39
N TRP A 67 -5.17 4.68 15.53
CA TRP A 67 -3.73 4.53 15.78
C TRP A 67 -3.08 3.57 14.78
N ILE A 68 -3.78 2.50 14.41
CA ILE A 68 -3.32 1.57 13.38
C ILE A 68 -3.28 2.27 12.02
N ASN A 69 -4.36 2.95 11.63
CA ASN A 69 -4.49 3.56 10.32
C ASN A 69 -3.63 4.81 10.12
N ASP A 70 -3.42 5.63 11.15
CA ASP A 70 -2.66 6.88 11.07
C ASP A 70 -1.23 6.72 11.58
N GLY A 71 -1.03 5.99 12.69
CA GLY A 71 0.26 5.84 13.35
C GLY A 71 1.14 4.76 12.70
N PHE A 72 0.66 3.49 12.68
CA PHE A 72 1.45 2.40 12.09
C PHE A 72 1.60 2.56 10.58
N MET A 73 0.56 3.06 9.89
CA MET A 73 0.70 3.36 8.47
C MET A 73 1.67 4.51 8.19
N ALA A 74 1.80 5.50 9.06
CA ALA A 74 2.86 6.51 8.91
C ALA A 74 4.25 5.88 8.98
N VAL A 75 4.48 4.89 9.86
CA VAL A 75 5.75 4.13 9.93
C VAL A 75 5.96 3.30 8.66
N PHE A 76 4.90 2.66 8.12
CA PHE A 76 4.96 1.99 6.82
C PHE A 76 5.37 2.97 5.70
N PHE A 77 4.79 4.18 5.68
CA PHE A 77 5.15 5.19 4.68
C PHE A 77 6.55 5.79 4.87
N VAL A 78 7.17 5.69 6.06
CA VAL A 78 8.62 5.96 6.20
C VAL A 78 9.41 4.95 5.34
N LEU A 79 9.07 3.67 5.44
CA LEU A 79 9.71 2.63 4.62
C LEU A 79 9.51 2.90 3.12
N VAL A 80 8.26 3.15 2.69
CA VAL A 80 7.95 3.48 1.28
C VAL A 80 8.75 4.70 0.81
N GLY A 81 8.84 5.76 1.63
CA GLY A 81 9.64 6.95 1.30
C GLY A 81 11.12 6.65 1.11
N MET A 82 11.69 5.76 1.94
CA MET A 82 13.07 5.30 1.79
C MET A 82 13.26 4.45 0.53
N GLU A 83 12.36 3.49 0.27
CA GLU A 83 12.39 2.64 -0.92
C GLU A 83 12.28 3.47 -2.21
N VAL A 84 11.33 4.39 -2.28
CA VAL A 84 11.19 5.32 -3.41
C VAL A 84 12.48 6.11 -3.62
N LYS A 85 13.04 6.69 -2.56
CA LYS A 85 14.30 7.44 -2.65
C LYS A 85 15.44 6.56 -3.15
N ARG A 86 15.61 5.36 -2.61
CA ARG A 86 16.64 4.41 -3.03
C ARG A 86 16.50 4.06 -4.50
N GLU A 87 15.30 3.70 -4.94
CA GLU A 87 15.04 3.33 -6.33
C GLU A 87 15.27 4.48 -7.32
N LEU A 88 14.95 5.73 -6.93
CA LEU A 88 15.18 6.90 -7.76
C LEU A 88 16.68 7.24 -7.92
N PHE A 89 17.50 7.02 -6.88
CA PHE A 89 18.89 7.45 -6.89
C PHE A 89 19.91 6.32 -7.15
N GLU A 90 19.61 5.09 -6.72
CA GLU A 90 20.55 3.96 -6.80
C GLU A 90 19.92 2.71 -7.47
N GLY A 91 18.60 2.66 -7.63
CA GLY A 91 17.86 1.48 -8.09
C GLY A 91 17.44 1.51 -9.55
N SER A 92 16.39 0.74 -9.84
CA SER A 92 15.84 0.53 -11.18
C SER A 92 15.22 1.79 -11.81
N LEU A 93 14.85 2.78 -10.99
CA LEU A 93 14.29 4.06 -11.45
C LEU A 93 15.36 5.15 -11.65
N SER A 94 16.63 4.87 -11.38
CA SER A 94 17.74 5.84 -11.50
C SER A 94 18.07 6.23 -12.94
N SER A 95 17.72 5.40 -13.92
CA SER A 95 17.92 5.70 -15.34
C SER A 95 16.61 5.85 -16.09
N TYR A 96 16.51 6.87 -16.94
CA TYR A 96 15.32 7.13 -17.76
C TYR A 96 14.88 5.92 -18.57
N GLN A 97 15.84 5.19 -19.16
CA GLN A 97 15.53 4.04 -20.00
C GLN A 97 14.90 2.87 -19.24
N GLN A 98 15.22 2.71 -17.96
CA GLN A 98 14.66 1.66 -17.11
C GLN A 98 13.36 2.10 -16.45
N ALA A 99 13.26 3.39 -16.09
CA ALA A 99 12.12 3.94 -15.39
C ALA A 99 10.91 4.19 -16.29
N VAL A 100 11.10 4.53 -17.58
CA VAL A 100 10.02 4.98 -18.46
C VAL A 100 8.95 3.90 -18.68
N PHE A 101 9.35 2.64 -18.83
CA PHE A 101 8.40 1.54 -19.07
C PHE A 101 7.48 1.28 -17.87
N PRO A 102 7.98 1.04 -16.64
CA PRO A 102 7.12 0.88 -15.48
C PRO A 102 6.35 2.17 -15.12
N ALA A 103 6.91 3.35 -15.40
CA ALA A 103 6.23 4.61 -15.13
C ALA A 103 4.97 4.80 -16.00
N ILE A 104 5.07 4.53 -17.31
CA ILE A 104 3.92 4.60 -18.21
C ILE A 104 2.88 3.54 -17.82
N ALA A 105 3.32 2.34 -17.47
CA ALA A 105 2.45 1.26 -17.00
C ALA A 105 1.70 1.66 -15.71
N ALA A 106 2.39 2.29 -14.75
CA ALA A 106 1.80 2.76 -13.50
C ALA A 106 0.77 3.87 -13.75
N VAL A 107 1.08 4.86 -14.60
CA VAL A 107 0.10 5.90 -14.98
C VAL A 107 -1.17 5.27 -15.57
N GLY A 108 -1.04 4.29 -16.48
CA GLY A 108 -2.18 3.54 -16.99
C GLY A 108 -2.94 2.80 -15.90
N GLY A 109 -2.19 2.15 -14.99
CA GLY A 109 -2.72 1.41 -13.84
C GLY A 109 -3.39 2.30 -12.78
N MET A 110 -3.15 3.59 -12.76
CA MET A 110 -3.87 4.56 -11.91
C MET A 110 -5.08 5.16 -12.64
N VAL A 111 -4.88 5.63 -13.86
CA VAL A 111 -5.91 6.38 -14.61
C VAL A 111 -7.09 5.49 -15.01
N ILE A 112 -6.84 4.32 -15.59
CA ILE A 112 -7.93 3.48 -16.11
C ILE A 112 -8.86 2.94 -15.01
N PRO A 113 -8.38 2.36 -13.88
CA PRO A 113 -9.30 1.95 -12.81
C PRO A 113 -10.06 3.13 -12.19
N ALA A 114 -9.44 4.31 -12.06
CA ALA A 114 -10.13 5.52 -11.62
C ALA A 114 -11.27 5.92 -12.57
N LEU A 115 -11.04 5.88 -13.88
CA LEU A 115 -12.07 6.14 -14.88
C LEU A 115 -13.20 5.09 -14.86
N VAL A 116 -12.87 3.80 -14.68
CA VAL A 116 -13.87 2.73 -14.51
C VAL A 116 -14.72 3.01 -13.28
N TYR A 117 -14.10 3.38 -12.17
CA TYR A 117 -14.82 3.74 -10.95
C TYR A 117 -15.78 4.91 -11.18
N ILE A 118 -15.26 6.03 -11.70
CA ILE A 118 -16.05 7.24 -11.96
C ILE A 118 -17.23 6.93 -12.89
N PHE A 119 -17.00 6.13 -13.95
CA PHE A 119 -18.07 5.78 -14.91
C PHE A 119 -19.21 4.99 -14.27
N ILE A 120 -18.90 4.08 -13.32
CA ILE A 120 -19.93 3.27 -12.65
C ILE A 120 -20.59 4.07 -11.51
N ALA A 121 -19.82 4.84 -10.75
CA ALA A 121 -20.28 5.57 -9.58
C ALA A 121 -20.90 6.95 -9.89
N GLN A 122 -20.89 7.41 -11.14
CA GLN A 122 -21.27 8.78 -11.55
C GLN A 122 -22.69 9.19 -11.16
N GLN A 123 -23.59 8.25 -10.91
CA GLN A 123 -24.98 8.52 -10.58
C GLN A 123 -25.21 8.88 -9.10
N ASP A 124 -24.23 8.61 -8.24
CA ASP A 124 -24.32 8.86 -6.81
C ASP A 124 -23.16 9.77 -6.35
N PRO A 125 -23.45 11.06 -6.10
CA PRO A 125 -22.43 12.00 -5.65
C PRO A 125 -21.75 11.63 -4.33
N THR A 126 -22.39 10.82 -3.47
CA THR A 126 -21.82 10.39 -2.19
C THR A 126 -20.65 9.42 -2.37
N LEU A 127 -20.55 8.81 -3.55
CA LEU A 127 -19.49 7.88 -3.91
C LEU A 127 -18.31 8.55 -4.62
N ALA A 128 -18.41 9.87 -4.89
CA ALA A 128 -17.44 10.59 -5.72
C ALA A 128 -16.00 10.45 -5.22
N ASP A 129 -15.77 10.48 -3.92
CA ASP A 129 -14.42 10.46 -3.34
C ASP A 129 -13.72 9.09 -3.42
N GLY A 130 -14.45 8.03 -3.74
CA GLY A 130 -13.90 6.67 -3.82
C GLY A 130 -13.09 6.35 -5.09
N TRP A 131 -12.96 7.29 -6.03
CA TRP A 131 -12.31 7.05 -7.33
C TRP A 131 -10.85 6.57 -7.22
N ALA A 132 -10.16 6.97 -6.16
CA ALA A 132 -8.78 6.59 -5.93
C ALA A 132 -8.61 5.15 -5.40
N ILE A 133 -9.68 4.52 -4.86
CA ILE A 133 -9.60 3.21 -4.20
C ILE A 133 -9.03 2.12 -5.12
N PRO A 134 -9.52 1.93 -6.36
CA PRO A 134 -9.04 0.85 -7.23
C PRO A 134 -7.72 1.17 -7.94
N MET A 135 -7.11 2.35 -7.74
CA MET A 135 -5.85 2.69 -8.39
C MET A 135 -4.62 2.13 -7.70
N ALA A 136 -4.69 1.76 -6.43
CA ALA A 136 -3.55 1.27 -5.67
C ALA A 136 -3.30 -0.23 -5.86
N THR A 137 -2.03 -0.64 -5.72
CA THR A 137 -1.58 -2.04 -5.74
C THR A 137 -0.95 -2.38 -4.39
N ASP A 138 -1.33 -3.51 -3.79
CA ASP A 138 -0.67 -4.06 -2.61
C ASP A 138 0.59 -4.83 -3.03
N ILE A 139 1.74 -4.19 -2.90
CA ILE A 139 3.05 -4.74 -3.27
C ILE A 139 3.35 -6.02 -2.49
N ALA A 140 3.13 -6.01 -1.18
CA ALA A 140 3.48 -7.11 -0.30
C ALA A 140 2.69 -8.38 -0.67
N PHE A 141 1.40 -8.22 -0.98
CA PHE A 141 0.56 -9.33 -1.37
C PHE A 141 0.87 -9.80 -2.80
N ALA A 142 1.04 -8.88 -3.76
CA ALA A 142 1.36 -9.21 -5.15
C ALA A 142 2.72 -9.92 -5.27
N LEU A 143 3.76 -9.44 -4.59
CA LEU A 143 5.05 -10.12 -4.51
C LEU A 143 4.96 -11.45 -3.77
N GLY A 144 4.14 -11.55 -2.72
CA GLY A 144 3.86 -12.79 -2.02
C GLY A 144 3.30 -13.87 -2.94
N ILE A 145 2.29 -13.54 -3.77
CA ILE A 145 1.75 -14.45 -4.78
C ILE A 145 2.81 -14.82 -5.83
N MET A 146 3.57 -13.84 -6.30
CA MET A 146 4.64 -14.09 -7.27
C MET A 146 5.74 -15.00 -6.68
N ALA A 147 6.04 -14.85 -5.39
CA ALA A 147 7.03 -15.67 -4.69
C ALA A 147 6.62 -17.16 -4.55
N LEU A 148 5.32 -17.48 -4.59
CA LEU A 148 4.87 -18.88 -4.66
C LEU A 148 5.35 -19.59 -5.94
N LEU A 149 5.65 -18.82 -7.00
CA LEU A 149 6.19 -19.30 -8.27
C LEU A 149 7.68 -18.94 -8.45
N SER A 150 8.40 -18.62 -7.38
CA SER A 150 9.71 -17.96 -7.38
C SER A 150 10.74 -18.55 -8.35
N LYS A 151 10.79 -19.88 -8.52
CA LYS A 151 11.73 -20.57 -9.43
C LYS A 151 11.39 -20.41 -10.92
N GLN A 152 10.16 -20.05 -11.24
CA GLN A 152 9.66 -19.97 -12.62
C GLN A 152 9.59 -18.52 -13.12
N VAL A 153 9.58 -17.54 -12.21
CA VAL A 153 9.40 -16.14 -12.55
C VAL A 153 10.75 -15.49 -12.89
N PRO A 154 10.92 -14.93 -14.10
CA PRO A 154 12.12 -14.19 -14.48
C PRO A 154 12.36 -12.98 -13.56
N LEU A 155 13.61 -12.73 -13.18
CA LEU A 155 13.99 -11.59 -12.34
C LEU A 155 13.53 -10.23 -12.91
N PRO A 156 13.64 -9.96 -14.24
CA PRO A 156 13.16 -8.70 -14.82
C PRO A 156 11.66 -8.47 -14.60
N LEU A 157 10.86 -9.54 -14.49
CA LEU A 157 9.43 -9.43 -14.24
C LEU A 157 9.13 -9.03 -12.77
N LYS A 158 9.92 -9.54 -11.82
CA LYS A 158 9.86 -9.09 -10.41
C LYS A 158 10.25 -7.61 -10.27
N ILE A 159 11.34 -7.21 -10.95
CA ILE A 159 11.80 -5.81 -10.96
C ILE A 159 10.74 -4.90 -11.58
N PHE A 160 10.10 -5.32 -12.66
CA PHE A 160 9.00 -4.56 -13.27
C PHE A 160 7.83 -4.36 -12.32
N LEU A 161 7.36 -5.42 -11.64
CA LEU A 161 6.28 -5.30 -10.64
C LEU A 161 6.67 -4.38 -9.51
N LEU A 162 7.89 -4.52 -8.96
CA LEU A 162 8.38 -3.69 -7.87
C LEU A 162 8.46 -2.21 -8.30
N ALA A 163 9.06 -1.91 -9.43
CA ALA A 163 9.18 -0.56 -9.95
C ALA A 163 7.81 0.09 -10.22
N LEU A 164 6.88 -0.68 -10.82
CA LEU A 164 5.52 -0.21 -11.07
C LEU A 164 4.81 0.11 -9.75
N ALA A 165 4.88 -0.78 -8.78
CA ALA A 165 4.17 -0.62 -7.53
C ALA A 165 4.74 0.53 -6.66
N ILE A 166 6.06 0.76 -6.68
CA ILE A 166 6.68 1.94 -6.05
C ILE A 166 6.16 3.25 -6.68
N ILE A 167 5.96 3.29 -7.99
CA ILE A 167 5.41 4.47 -8.68
C ILE A 167 3.91 4.62 -8.38
N ASP A 168 3.16 3.51 -8.29
CA ASP A 168 1.76 3.51 -7.85
C ASP A 168 1.62 4.09 -6.44
N ASP A 169 2.47 3.69 -5.51
CA ASP A 169 2.47 4.21 -4.14
C ASP A 169 2.80 5.70 -4.10
N LEU A 170 3.77 6.14 -4.91
CA LEU A 170 4.09 7.55 -5.05
C LEU A 170 2.90 8.33 -5.63
N GLY A 171 2.22 7.77 -6.62
CA GLY A 171 0.99 8.33 -7.17
C GLY A 171 -0.13 8.41 -6.13
N ALA A 172 -0.32 7.37 -5.32
CA ALA A 172 -1.29 7.36 -4.23
C ALA A 172 -0.98 8.45 -3.19
N ILE A 173 0.29 8.62 -2.81
CA ILE A 173 0.74 9.68 -1.90
C ILE A 173 0.39 11.07 -2.44
N VAL A 174 0.65 11.33 -3.73
CA VAL A 174 0.31 12.60 -4.37
C VAL A 174 -1.20 12.83 -4.37
N VAL A 175 -1.98 11.81 -4.69
CA VAL A 175 -3.45 11.87 -4.67
C VAL A 175 -3.96 12.15 -3.26
N ILE A 176 -3.44 11.47 -2.24
CA ILE A 176 -3.81 11.72 -0.83
C ILE A 176 -3.51 13.17 -0.46
N ALA A 177 -2.34 13.69 -0.81
CA ALA A 177 -1.94 15.05 -0.48
C ALA A 177 -2.83 16.12 -1.13
N LEU A 178 -3.28 15.89 -2.37
CA LEU A 178 -4.02 16.88 -3.14
C LEU A 178 -5.54 16.81 -2.93
N PHE A 179 -6.09 15.63 -2.72
CA PHE A 179 -7.54 15.42 -2.75
C PHE A 179 -8.17 15.07 -1.40
N PHE A 180 -7.39 14.54 -0.46
CA PHE A 180 -7.91 14.06 0.82
C PHE A 180 -7.51 14.93 2.04
N SER A 181 -7.05 16.14 1.82
CA SER A 181 -6.71 17.09 2.90
C SER A 181 -7.89 18.03 3.16
N HIS A 182 -8.37 18.09 4.42
CA HIS A 182 -9.53 18.90 4.81
C HIS A 182 -9.26 19.69 6.10
N GLY A 183 -9.86 20.87 6.25
CA GLY A 183 -9.85 21.62 7.50
C GLY A 183 -8.45 22.08 7.94
N LEU A 184 -7.68 22.72 7.06
CA LEU A 184 -6.28 23.06 7.28
C LEU A 184 -6.06 24.03 8.45
N SER A 185 -5.26 23.61 9.45
CA SER A 185 -4.79 24.45 10.55
C SER A 185 -3.44 25.08 10.20
N VAL A 186 -3.42 26.40 10.00
CA VAL A 186 -2.19 27.16 9.67
C VAL A 186 -1.13 27.00 10.78
N GLN A 187 -1.53 27.02 12.04
CA GLN A 187 -0.61 26.89 13.15
C GLN A 187 0.12 25.52 13.13
N ALA A 188 -0.62 24.43 12.93
CA ALA A 188 -0.04 23.09 12.85
C ALA A 188 0.86 22.94 11.61
N LEU A 189 0.49 23.55 10.47
CA LEU A 189 1.32 23.58 9.26
C LEU A 189 2.63 24.33 9.46
N VAL A 190 2.66 25.41 10.25
CA VAL A 190 3.91 26.12 10.59
C VAL A 190 4.85 25.21 11.40
N PHE A 191 4.34 24.49 12.42
CA PHE A 191 5.16 23.51 13.15
C PHE A 191 5.65 22.39 12.25
N ALA A 192 4.81 21.88 11.35
CA ALA A 192 5.20 20.88 10.35
C ALA A 192 6.32 21.41 9.43
N ALA A 193 6.20 22.65 8.94
CA ALA A 193 7.21 23.26 8.09
C ALA A 193 8.57 23.44 8.82
N ILE A 194 8.56 23.82 10.09
CA ILE A 194 9.77 23.90 10.92
C ILE A 194 10.40 22.51 11.08
N ALA A 195 9.60 21.48 11.38
CA ALA A 195 10.10 20.12 11.52
C ALA A 195 10.70 19.61 10.19
N ILE A 196 10.07 19.89 9.05
CA ILE A 196 10.60 19.56 7.72
C ILE A 196 11.93 20.28 7.48
N ALA A 197 12.04 21.57 7.80
CA ALA A 197 13.28 22.33 7.67
C ALA A 197 14.41 21.71 8.50
N VAL A 198 14.11 21.26 9.72
CA VAL A 198 15.08 20.57 10.59
C VAL A 198 15.48 19.22 9.99
N LEU A 199 14.54 18.42 9.46
CA LEU A 199 14.85 17.15 8.78
C LEU A 199 15.73 17.36 7.53
N ILE A 200 15.46 18.40 6.74
CA ILE A 200 16.30 18.76 5.58
C ILE A 200 17.69 19.19 6.05
N ALA A 201 17.80 19.95 7.13
CA ALA A 201 19.09 20.33 7.71
C ALA A 201 19.87 19.09 8.19
N LEU A 202 19.23 18.16 8.90
CA LEU A 202 19.84 16.88 9.32
C LEU A 202 20.39 16.11 8.09
N ASN A 203 19.61 16.01 7.02
CA ASN A 203 20.04 15.38 5.77
C ASN A 203 21.24 16.13 5.15
N ARG A 204 21.17 17.46 5.05
CA ARG A 204 22.22 18.31 4.45
C ARG A 204 23.53 18.23 5.21
N PHE A 205 23.47 18.13 6.53
CA PHE A 205 24.64 17.92 7.38
C PHE A 205 25.09 16.45 7.44
N LYS A 206 24.40 15.56 6.73
CA LYS A 206 24.69 14.12 6.69
C LYS A 206 24.73 13.49 8.08
N VAL A 207 23.78 13.85 8.95
CA VAL A 207 23.63 13.24 10.26
C VAL A 207 23.20 11.78 10.05
N THR A 208 23.90 10.83 10.65
CA THR A 208 23.64 9.40 10.52
C THR A 208 22.84 8.82 11.68
N ALA A 209 22.67 9.61 12.76
CA ALA A 209 21.92 9.21 13.95
C ALA A 209 20.41 9.11 13.65
N LEU A 210 19.90 7.90 13.46
CA LEU A 210 18.49 7.64 13.16
C LEU A 210 17.54 8.18 14.25
N CYS A 211 17.96 8.16 15.52
CA CYS A 211 17.17 8.73 16.63
C CYS A 211 16.79 10.20 16.39
N ALA A 212 17.68 11.01 15.77
CA ALA A 212 17.39 12.41 15.47
C ALA A 212 16.23 12.53 14.46
N TYR A 213 16.23 11.71 13.41
CA TYR A 213 15.15 11.67 12.43
C TYR A 213 13.84 11.18 13.03
N MET A 214 13.87 10.16 13.89
CA MET A 214 12.68 9.63 14.53
C MET A 214 12.08 10.66 15.52
N LEU A 215 12.89 11.37 16.27
CA LEU A 215 12.43 12.38 17.23
C LEU A 215 11.79 13.56 16.49
N VAL A 216 12.47 14.15 15.51
CA VAL A 216 11.92 15.25 14.71
C VAL A 216 10.74 14.77 13.86
N GLY A 217 10.81 13.52 13.36
CA GLY A 217 9.75 12.87 12.62
C GLY A 217 8.48 12.69 13.43
N THR A 218 8.58 12.33 14.71
CA THR A 218 7.42 12.23 15.61
C THR A 218 6.76 13.60 15.81
N ILE A 219 7.55 14.67 15.93
CA ILE A 219 7.03 16.05 16.01
C ILE A 219 6.34 16.42 14.70
N LEU A 220 6.94 16.10 13.55
CA LEU A 220 6.34 16.30 12.23
C LEU A 220 5.01 15.56 12.12
N TRP A 221 4.98 14.26 12.45
CA TRP A 221 3.78 13.43 12.39
C TRP A 221 2.66 13.99 13.27
N ALA A 222 2.95 14.34 14.51
CA ALA A 222 1.97 14.94 15.42
C ALA A 222 1.45 16.29 14.92
N SER A 223 2.31 17.12 14.31
CA SER A 223 1.92 18.40 13.71
C SER A 223 1.02 18.18 12.48
N VAL A 224 1.37 17.25 11.60
CA VAL A 224 0.59 16.92 10.41
C VAL A 224 -0.76 16.32 10.82
N LEU A 225 -0.81 15.43 11.81
CA LEU A 225 -2.06 14.86 12.35
C LEU A 225 -3.06 15.94 12.83
N LYS A 226 -2.55 17.05 13.38
CA LYS A 226 -3.37 18.20 13.85
C LYS A 226 -3.62 19.24 12.75
N SER A 227 -3.01 19.10 11.58
CA SER A 227 -3.07 20.13 10.53
C SER A 227 -4.23 19.96 9.54
N GLY A 228 -4.94 18.83 9.56
CA GLY A 228 -5.95 18.48 8.55
C GLY A 228 -5.35 17.83 7.29
N VAL A 229 -4.03 17.66 7.26
CA VAL A 229 -3.33 16.85 6.25
C VAL A 229 -3.17 15.43 6.79
N HIS A 230 -3.18 14.42 5.92
CA HIS A 230 -3.02 13.04 6.38
C HIS A 230 -1.65 12.79 7.01
N ALA A 231 -1.67 12.21 8.21
CA ALA A 231 -0.47 11.98 9.02
C ALA A 231 0.56 11.06 8.33
N THR A 232 0.13 10.21 7.43
CA THR A 232 0.98 9.29 6.65
C THR A 232 1.96 10.01 5.73
N LEU A 233 1.62 11.23 5.24
CA LEU A 233 2.53 12.06 4.46
C LEU A 233 3.79 12.45 5.24
N ALA A 234 3.68 12.62 6.56
CA ALA A 234 4.85 12.84 7.40
C ALA A 234 5.83 11.67 7.31
N GLY A 235 5.33 10.43 7.27
CA GLY A 235 6.16 9.24 7.08
C GLY A 235 7.01 9.30 5.81
N VAL A 236 6.38 9.62 4.69
CA VAL A 236 7.08 9.77 3.39
C VAL A 236 8.18 10.82 3.46
N ILE A 237 7.85 12.00 4.01
CA ILE A 237 8.81 13.10 4.16
C ILE A 237 10.01 12.69 5.02
N ILE A 238 9.77 11.99 6.14
CA ILE A 238 10.83 11.45 7.00
C ILE A 238 11.73 10.51 6.19
N GLY A 239 11.16 9.53 5.49
CA GLY A 239 11.88 8.58 4.65
C GLY A 239 12.75 9.26 3.60
N PHE A 240 12.20 10.26 2.91
CA PHE A 240 12.96 11.08 1.95
C PHE A 240 14.07 11.92 2.58
N CYS A 241 13.94 12.31 3.85
CA CYS A 241 14.96 13.10 4.54
C CYS A 241 16.14 12.27 5.06
N ILE A 242 16.03 10.95 5.23
CA ILE A 242 17.14 10.09 5.66
C ILE A 242 18.21 10.04 4.58
N PRO A 243 19.52 10.29 4.88
CA PRO A 243 20.57 10.34 3.87
C PRO A 243 20.93 8.95 3.34
N LEU A 244 21.15 8.84 2.02
CA LEU A 244 21.67 7.63 1.38
C LEU A 244 23.07 7.29 1.88
N LYS A 245 23.94 8.33 2.00
CA LYS A 245 25.34 8.17 2.42
C LYS A 245 25.70 9.18 3.50
N GLY A 246 26.31 8.71 4.57
CA GLY A 246 26.91 9.50 5.63
C GLY A 246 28.27 10.12 5.22
N LYS A 247 28.91 10.84 6.16
CA LYS A 247 30.21 11.49 5.91
C LYS A 247 31.36 10.48 5.78
N ASN A 248 31.28 9.36 6.51
CA ASN A 248 32.32 8.35 6.58
C ASN A 248 31.99 7.10 5.73
N GLY A 249 31.00 7.20 4.82
CA GLY A 249 30.59 6.08 3.97
C GLY A 249 29.50 5.20 4.59
N GLU A 250 28.93 5.56 5.74
CA GLU A 250 27.78 4.87 6.32
C GLU A 250 26.58 4.96 5.37
N THR A 251 25.67 4.00 5.47
CA THR A 251 24.46 3.88 4.64
C THR A 251 23.19 3.92 5.51
N PRO A 252 22.90 5.03 6.20
CA PRO A 252 21.82 5.06 7.21
C PRO A 252 20.44 4.75 6.63
N LEU A 253 20.18 5.11 5.37
CA LEU A 253 18.92 4.75 4.72
C LEU A 253 18.79 3.23 4.57
N HIS A 254 19.80 2.54 4.05
CA HIS A 254 19.79 1.09 3.88
C HIS A 254 19.70 0.36 5.23
N ASP A 255 20.44 0.85 6.23
CA ASP A 255 20.44 0.26 7.57
C ASP A 255 19.04 0.35 8.19
N PHE A 256 18.37 1.50 8.05
CA PHE A 256 17.04 1.69 8.60
C PHE A 256 15.96 0.94 7.80
N GLU A 257 16.05 0.94 6.48
CA GLU A 257 15.19 0.13 5.61
C GLU A 257 15.26 -1.36 6.01
N HIS A 258 16.48 -1.89 6.22
CA HIS A 258 16.69 -3.27 6.62
C HIS A 258 16.10 -3.59 8.02
N ILE A 259 16.13 -2.63 8.94
CA ILE A 259 15.50 -2.78 10.26
C ILE A 259 13.97 -2.72 10.14
N LEU A 260 13.44 -1.78 9.34
CA LEU A 260 12.02 -1.48 9.32
C LEU A 260 11.20 -2.44 8.43
N ALA A 261 11.80 -2.99 7.35
CA ALA A 261 11.12 -3.87 6.41
C ALA A 261 10.49 -5.12 7.06
N PRO A 262 11.16 -5.84 7.99
CA PRO A 262 10.55 -6.96 8.72
C PRO A 262 9.36 -6.51 9.59
N TRP A 263 9.46 -5.38 10.28
CA TRP A 263 8.36 -4.84 11.08
C TRP A 263 7.16 -4.47 10.23
N SER A 264 7.41 -3.88 9.07
CA SER A 264 6.36 -3.58 8.09
C SER A 264 5.65 -4.85 7.65
N SER A 265 6.39 -5.85 7.17
CA SER A 265 5.83 -7.06 6.55
C SER A 265 5.19 -8.02 7.55
N PHE A 266 5.71 -8.10 8.79
CA PHE A 266 5.26 -9.10 9.76
C PHE A 266 4.40 -8.54 10.91
N VAL A 267 4.35 -7.22 11.08
CA VAL A 267 3.58 -6.58 12.15
C VAL A 267 2.62 -5.54 11.60
N ILE A 268 3.13 -4.50 10.91
CA ILE A 268 2.32 -3.34 10.52
C ILE A 268 1.22 -3.73 9.52
N LEU A 269 1.59 -4.33 8.39
CA LEU A 269 0.64 -4.73 7.36
C LEU A 269 -0.35 -5.80 7.83
N PRO A 270 0.07 -6.89 8.55
CA PRO A 270 -0.88 -7.85 9.12
C PRO A 270 -1.83 -7.24 10.14
N LEU A 271 -1.34 -6.33 11.00
CA LEU A 271 -2.19 -5.63 11.97
C LEU A 271 -3.19 -4.70 11.28
N PHE A 272 -2.74 -3.99 10.24
CA PHE A 272 -3.62 -3.15 9.41
C PHE A 272 -4.69 -3.99 8.70
N ALA A 273 -4.30 -5.14 8.12
CA ALA A 273 -5.24 -6.07 7.50
C ALA A 273 -6.25 -6.62 8.52
N PHE A 274 -5.78 -7.01 9.71
CA PHE A 274 -6.64 -7.46 10.80
C PHE A 274 -7.66 -6.37 11.18
N ALA A 275 -7.25 -5.12 11.30
CA ALA A 275 -8.13 -4.03 11.72
C ALA A 275 -9.15 -3.61 10.65
N ASN A 276 -8.81 -3.77 9.37
CA ASN A 276 -9.62 -3.23 8.27
C ASN A 276 -10.33 -4.27 7.41
N ALA A 277 -9.91 -5.54 7.42
CA ALA A 277 -10.53 -6.58 6.60
C ALA A 277 -11.77 -7.23 7.24
N GLY A 278 -12.05 -7.00 8.52
CA GLY A 278 -13.23 -7.53 9.19
C GLY A 278 -14.51 -6.84 8.69
N VAL A 279 -15.23 -7.52 7.81
CA VAL A 279 -16.54 -7.06 7.29
C VAL A 279 -17.62 -7.99 7.84
N SER A 280 -18.60 -7.43 8.54
CA SER A 280 -19.80 -8.20 8.93
C SER A 280 -20.71 -8.39 7.72
N PHE A 281 -21.19 -9.61 7.54
CA PHE A 281 -22.21 -9.92 6.53
C PHE A 281 -23.64 -9.68 7.07
N ASP A 282 -23.80 -9.35 8.34
CA ASP A 282 -25.08 -9.03 8.93
C ASP A 282 -25.65 -7.78 8.26
N GLY A 283 -26.87 -7.91 7.70
CA GLY A 283 -27.54 -6.82 6.98
C GLY A 283 -27.07 -6.61 5.52
N ILE A 284 -26.19 -7.46 4.99
CA ILE A 284 -25.84 -7.44 3.57
C ILE A 284 -26.78 -8.33 2.77
N ASP A 285 -27.73 -7.69 2.05
CA ASP A 285 -28.61 -8.39 1.11
C ASP A 285 -27.90 -8.68 -0.22
N LEU A 286 -28.35 -9.74 -0.93
CA LEU A 286 -27.85 -10.05 -2.27
C LEU A 286 -27.93 -8.87 -3.26
N SER A 287 -28.93 -8.00 -3.08
CA SER A 287 -29.08 -6.77 -3.88
C SER A 287 -27.91 -5.79 -3.71
N MET A 288 -27.27 -5.78 -2.53
CA MET A 288 -26.11 -4.94 -2.25
C MET A 288 -24.83 -5.38 -3.00
N LEU A 289 -24.75 -6.67 -3.40
CA LEU A 289 -23.66 -7.18 -4.25
C LEU A 289 -23.66 -6.55 -5.65
N THR A 290 -24.79 -6.00 -6.08
CA THR A 290 -24.92 -5.25 -7.33
C THR A 290 -24.86 -3.73 -7.14
N SER A 291 -24.49 -3.27 -5.93
CA SER A 291 -24.38 -1.84 -5.65
C SER A 291 -23.30 -1.18 -6.53
N PRO A 292 -23.55 0.07 -7.00
CA PRO A 292 -22.56 0.79 -7.82
C PRO A 292 -21.19 0.88 -7.16
N LEU A 293 -21.12 1.07 -5.83
CA LEU A 293 -19.87 1.18 -5.09
C LEU A 293 -19.03 -0.11 -5.17
N LEU A 294 -19.68 -1.26 -4.83
CA LEU A 294 -18.99 -2.56 -4.86
C LEU A 294 -18.50 -2.89 -6.27
N LEU A 295 -19.39 -2.67 -7.28
CA LEU A 295 -19.04 -2.93 -8.69
C LEU A 295 -17.94 -1.98 -9.18
N ALA A 296 -17.99 -0.69 -8.84
CA ALA A 296 -16.99 0.29 -9.25
C ALA A 296 -15.59 -0.08 -8.74
N ILE A 297 -15.49 -0.48 -7.47
CA ILE A 297 -14.22 -0.89 -6.88
C ILE A 297 -13.75 -2.22 -7.46
N SER A 298 -14.60 -3.26 -7.43
CA SER A 298 -14.20 -4.59 -7.86
C SER A 298 -13.86 -4.65 -9.35
N LEU A 299 -14.65 -4.03 -10.24
CA LEU A 299 -14.37 -3.97 -11.66
C LEU A 299 -13.18 -3.05 -11.98
N GLY A 300 -13.00 -1.97 -11.21
CA GLY A 300 -11.79 -1.15 -11.27
C GLY A 300 -10.52 -1.96 -11.05
N LEU A 301 -10.51 -2.84 -10.03
CA LEU A 301 -9.39 -3.74 -9.72
C LEU A 301 -9.25 -4.89 -10.73
N ILE A 302 -10.36 -5.61 -11.03
CA ILE A 302 -10.32 -6.83 -11.87
C ILE A 302 -10.09 -6.51 -13.36
N ILE A 303 -10.67 -5.43 -13.85
CA ILE A 303 -10.66 -5.07 -15.28
C ILE A 303 -9.85 -3.79 -15.51
N GLY A 304 -10.13 -2.74 -14.75
CA GLY A 304 -9.51 -1.43 -14.93
C GLY A 304 -7.99 -1.48 -14.77
N LYS A 305 -7.52 -2.10 -13.70
CA LYS A 305 -6.09 -2.20 -13.40
C LYS A 305 -5.30 -3.00 -14.46
N PRO A 306 -5.71 -4.24 -14.84
CA PRO A 306 -5.05 -4.97 -15.91
C PRO A 306 -5.08 -4.26 -17.25
N LEU A 307 -6.20 -3.67 -17.63
CA LEU A 307 -6.31 -2.93 -18.89
C LEU A 307 -5.41 -1.69 -18.89
N GLY A 308 -5.36 -0.95 -17.78
CA GLY A 308 -4.51 0.21 -17.64
C GLY A 308 -3.03 -0.15 -17.72
N VAL A 309 -2.56 -1.05 -16.85
CA VAL A 309 -1.15 -1.47 -16.81
C VAL A 309 -0.72 -2.08 -18.13
N PHE A 310 -1.46 -3.07 -18.64
CA PHE A 310 -1.10 -3.75 -19.88
C PHE A 310 -1.27 -2.86 -21.12
N GLY A 311 -2.38 -2.13 -21.23
CA GLY A 311 -2.67 -1.28 -22.39
C GLY A 311 -1.61 -0.18 -22.56
N PHE A 312 -1.26 0.50 -21.50
CA PHE A 312 -0.21 1.54 -21.53
C PHE A 312 1.18 0.94 -21.75
N SER A 313 1.48 -0.23 -21.17
CA SER A 313 2.72 -0.96 -21.45
C SER A 313 2.83 -1.34 -22.93
N TYR A 314 1.79 -1.91 -23.50
CA TYR A 314 1.75 -2.31 -24.90
C TYR A 314 1.88 -1.10 -25.83
N LEU A 315 1.11 -0.05 -25.56
CA LEU A 315 1.10 1.17 -26.35
C LEU A 315 2.46 1.89 -26.32
N SER A 316 3.11 1.97 -25.15
CA SER A 316 4.42 2.59 -25.00
C SER A 316 5.51 1.92 -25.84
N VAL A 317 5.47 0.58 -25.93
CA VAL A 317 6.42 -0.17 -26.76
C VAL A 317 6.08 -0.02 -28.24
N LYS A 318 4.79 -0.09 -28.61
CA LYS A 318 4.34 0.07 -30.01
C LYS A 318 4.66 1.45 -30.57
N LEU A 319 4.58 2.49 -29.76
CA LEU A 319 4.93 3.87 -30.12
C LEU A 319 6.46 4.13 -30.06
N GLY A 320 7.26 3.16 -29.65
CA GLY A 320 8.71 3.32 -29.53
C GLY A 320 9.18 4.21 -28.38
N ILE A 321 8.28 4.57 -27.42
CA ILE A 321 8.60 5.43 -26.25
C ILE A 321 9.41 4.63 -25.23
N ALA A 322 9.06 3.36 -25.05
CA ALA A 322 9.73 2.47 -24.11
C ALA A 322 10.11 1.15 -24.79
N LYS A 323 11.03 0.42 -24.17
CA LYS A 323 11.44 -0.92 -24.62
C LYS A 323 10.98 -1.96 -23.60
N LEU A 324 10.50 -3.09 -24.10
CA LEU A 324 10.18 -4.23 -23.25
C LEU A 324 11.49 -4.72 -22.58
N PRO A 325 11.52 -4.96 -21.26
CA PRO A 325 12.68 -5.51 -20.59
C PRO A 325 13.12 -6.85 -21.20
N GLN A 326 14.42 -7.09 -21.27
CA GLN A 326 14.97 -8.29 -21.87
C GLN A 326 14.55 -9.56 -21.11
N GLY A 327 14.21 -10.61 -21.85
CA GLY A 327 13.85 -11.91 -21.27
C GLY A 327 12.41 -12.04 -20.80
N ILE A 328 11.56 -11.04 -21.06
CA ILE A 328 10.11 -11.11 -20.78
C ILE A 328 9.28 -10.85 -22.03
N ASN A 329 8.03 -11.27 -21.99
CA ASN A 329 7.08 -11.12 -23.10
C ASN A 329 5.78 -10.47 -22.65
N PHE A 330 4.96 -10.03 -23.60
CA PHE A 330 3.69 -9.36 -23.30
C PHE A 330 2.68 -10.23 -22.54
N LYS A 331 2.72 -11.57 -22.70
CA LYS A 331 1.84 -12.47 -21.93
C LYS A 331 2.19 -12.43 -20.43
N GLN A 332 3.48 -12.34 -20.13
CA GLN A 332 3.97 -12.21 -18.74
C GLN A 332 3.64 -10.83 -18.17
N ILE A 333 3.76 -9.75 -18.98
CA ILE A 333 3.33 -8.42 -18.57
C ILE A 333 1.83 -8.40 -18.28
N PHE A 334 1.00 -9.05 -19.09
CA PHE A 334 -0.44 -9.16 -18.84
C PHE A 334 -0.75 -9.92 -17.55
N ALA A 335 -0.03 -11.02 -17.28
CA ALA A 335 -0.18 -11.75 -16.02
C ALA A 335 0.17 -10.89 -14.78
N VAL A 336 1.26 -10.10 -14.87
CA VAL A 336 1.62 -9.13 -13.82
C VAL A 336 0.58 -8.02 -13.72
N ALA A 337 0.07 -7.52 -14.83
CA ALA A 337 -0.98 -6.51 -14.84
C ALA A 337 -2.25 -6.97 -14.08
N ILE A 338 -2.60 -8.26 -14.17
CA ILE A 338 -3.70 -8.86 -13.38
C ILE A 338 -3.32 -8.89 -11.89
N LEU A 339 -2.08 -9.25 -11.53
CA LEU A 339 -1.63 -9.22 -10.14
C LEU A 339 -1.66 -7.80 -9.55
N CYS A 340 -1.41 -6.76 -10.35
CA CYS A 340 -1.55 -5.37 -9.92
C CYS A 340 -2.98 -5.00 -9.51
N GLY A 341 -4.00 -5.77 -9.91
CA GLY A 341 -5.37 -5.65 -9.42
C GLY A 341 -5.56 -6.10 -7.96
N ILE A 342 -4.53 -6.60 -7.30
CA ILE A 342 -4.52 -6.84 -5.85
C ILE A 342 -4.32 -5.50 -5.15
N GLY A 343 -5.39 -4.82 -4.79
CA GLY A 343 -5.32 -3.53 -4.09
C GLY A 343 -5.26 -3.64 -2.57
N PHE A 344 -5.85 -4.68 -2.03
CA PHE A 344 -6.04 -5.10 -0.64
C PHE A 344 -5.72 -4.01 0.42
N THR A 345 -4.57 -4.05 1.11
CA THR A 345 -4.24 -3.11 2.20
C THR A 345 -4.20 -1.67 1.72
N MET A 346 -3.61 -1.40 0.55
CA MET A 346 -3.50 -0.05 0.00
C MET A 346 -4.85 0.50 -0.45
N SER A 347 -5.70 -0.32 -1.09
CA SER A 347 -7.07 0.08 -1.41
C SER A 347 -7.92 0.29 -0.17
N MET A 348 -7.77 -0.55 0.89
CA MET A 348 -8.46 -0.34 2.17
C MET A 348 -8.01 0.95 2.86
N PHE A 349 -6.72 1.27 2.76
CA PHE A 349 -6.20 2.53 3.27
C PHE A 349 -6.83 3.73 2.53
N LEU A 350 -6.86 3.71 1.20
CA LEU A 350 -7.52 4.77 0.41
C LEU A 350 -9.02 4.85 0.70
N ALA A 351 -9.69 3.70 0.90
CA ALA A 351 -11.11 3.67 1.26
C ALA A 351 -11.37 4.32 2.64
N SER A 352 -10.50 4.10 3.62
CA SER A 352 -10.60 4.73 4.94
C SER A 352 -10.40 6.26 4.89
N LEU A 353 -9.70 6.77 3.86
CA LEU A 353 -9.52 8.20 3.61
C LEU A 353 -10.70 8.80 2.83
N ALA A 354 -11.18 8.09 1.82
CA ALA A 354 -12.28 8.52 0.97
C ALA A 354 -13.63 8.52 1.70
N PHE A 355 -13.85 7.51 2.53
CA PHE A 355 -15.11 7.31 3.26
C PHE A 355 -14.83 7.40 4.76
N ASN A 356 -14.98 8.60 5.30
CA ASN A 356 -14.86 8.87 6.74
C ASN A 356 -15.95 8.16 7.54
N ALA A 357 -15.83 8.17 8.87
CA ALA A 357 -16.85 7.64 9.77
C ALA A 357 -18.27 8.21 9.51
N ASP A 358 -18.34 9.42 8.96
CA ASP A 358 -19.60 10.11 8.61
C ASP A 358 -20.29 9.54 7.35
N ALA A 359 -19.57 8.79 6.50
CA ALA A 359 -20.12 8.20 5.28
C ALA A 359 -21.09 7.04 5.54
N GLY A 360 -21.12 6.55 6.77
CA GLY A 360 -21.99 5.47 7.20
C GLY A 360 -21.38 4.07 7.09
N GLU A 361 -21.83 3.18 7.98
CA GLU A 361 -21.28 1.83 8.12
C GLU A 361 -21.49 0.97 6.86
N SER A 362 -22.60 1.19 6.14
CA SER A 362 -22.92 0.46 4.91
C SER A 362 -21.90 0.77 3.78
N ILE A 363 -21.55 2.04 3.56
CA ILE A 363 -20.58 2.44 2.53
C ILE A 363 -19.20 1.86 2.86
N ASN A 364 -18.78 1.94 4.12
CA ASN A 364 -17.51 1.39 4.57
C ASN A 364 -17.45 -0.14 4.38
N SER A 365 -18.49 -0.86 4.73
CA SER A 365 -18.59 -2.32 4.57
C SER A 365 -18.58 -2.73 3.09
N LEU A 366 -19.37 -2.06 2.24
CA LEU A 366 -19.43 -2.34 0.80
C LEU A 366 -18.12 -2.02 0.09
N SER A 367 -17.42 -0.94 0.47
CA SER A 367 -16.11 -0.62 -0.10
C SER A 367 -15.08 -1.69 0.23
N ARG A 368 -15.01 -2.13 1.49
CA ARG A 368 -14.11 -3.20 1.93
C ARG A 368 -14.43 -4.53 1.22
N LEU A 369 -15.73 -4.86 1.07
CA LEU A 369 -16.16 -6.06 0.36
C LEU A 369 -15.78 -6.02 -1.12
N GLY A 370 -15.95 -4.88 -1.79
CA GLY A 370 -15.52 -4.67 -3.17
C GLY A 370 -14.01 -4.83 -3.36
N ILE A 371 -13.21 -4.32 -2.41
CA ILE A 371 -11.75 -4.48 -2.40
C ILE A 371 -11.36 -5.95 -2.21
N LEU A 372 -11.96 -6.64 -1.23
CA LEU A 372 -11.67 -8.06 -0.96
C LEU A 372 -12.01 -8.94 -2.17
N LEU A 373 -13.17 -8.72 -2.78
CA LEU A 373 -13.61 -9.46 -3.96
C LEU A 373 -12.68 -9.19 -5.15
N GLY A 374 -12.40 -7.92 -5.45
CA GLY A 374 -11.51 -7.52 -6.53
C GLY A 374 -10.09 -8.09 -6.37
N SER A 375 -9.54 -7.95 -5.17
CA SER A 375 -8.18 -8.44 -4.85
C SER A 375 -8.09 -9.97 -4.89
N THR A 376 -9.09 -10.68 -4.37
CA THR A 376 -9.11 -12.15 -4.39
C THR A 376 -9.19 -12.70 -5.80
N VAL A 377 -10.08 -12.16 -6.64
CA VAL A 377 -10.19 -12.56 -8.06
C VAL A 377 -8.88 -12.26 -8.79
N SER A 378 -8.30 -11.08 -8.61
CA SER A 378 -7.03 -10.69 -9.24
C SER A 378 -5.86 -11.58 -8.77
N ALA A 379 -5.83 -11.98 -7.50
CA ALA A 379 -4.81 -12.88 -6.97
C ALA A 379 -4.90 -14.28 -7.61
N ILE A 380 -6.10 -14.86 -7.66
CA ILE A 380 -6.32 -16.21 -8.22
C ILE A 380 -6.03 -16.22 -9.74
N VAL A 381 -6.65 -15.30 -10.48
CA VAL A 381 -6.49 -15.22 -11.94
C VAL A 381 -5.05 -14.85 -12.32
N GLY A 382 -4.44 -13.89 -11.59
CA GLY A 382 -3.05 -13.48 -11.80
C GLY A 382 -2.06 -14.61 -11.51
N TYR A 383 -2.26 -15.38 -10.43
CA TYR A 383 -1.45 -16.58 -10.15
C TYR A 383 -1.56 -17.61 -11.28
N MET A 384 -2.77 -17.92 -11.73
CA MET A 384 -2.99 -18.87 -12.84
C MET A 384 -2.36 -18.40 -14.15
N ALA A 385 -2.56 -17.11 -14.49
CA ALA A 385 -1.98 -16.50 -15.68
C ALA A 385 -0.44 -16.51 -15.64
N LEU A 386 0.15 -16.15 -14.49
CA LEU A 386 1.59 -16.15 -14.30
C LEU A 386 2.16 -17.57 -14.41
N LYS A 387 1.53 -18.55 -13.75
CA LYS A 387 1.93 -19.96 -13.84
C LYS A 387 1.86 -20.50 -15.28
N ALA A 388 0.85 -20.10 -16.06
CA ALA A 388 0.70 -20.52 -17.44
C ALA A 388 1.76 -19.90 -18.37
N THR A 389 2.21 -18.67 -18.09
CA THR A 389 3.13 -17.91 -18.95
C THR A 389 4.60 -18.08 -18.57
N THR A 390 4.89 -18.60 -17.37
CA THR A 390 6.25 -18.81 -16.87
C THR A 390 6.69 -20.27 -16.82
N LYS A 391 5.89 -21.20 -17.38
CA LYS A 391 6.31 -22.60 -17.53
C LYS A 391 7.63 -22.64 -18.30
N LEU A 392 8.67 -23.25 -17.70
CA LEU A 392 9.88 -23.63 -18.43
C LEU A 392 9.47 -24.49 -19.64
N PRO A 393 10.03 -24.25 -20.84
CA PRO A 393 9.88 -25.19 -21.94
C PRO A 393 10.41 -26.55 -21.45
N SER A 394 9.53 -27.57 -21.50
CA SER A 394 9.83 -28.96 -21.17
C SER A 394 10.95 -29.52 -22.01
#